data_b243b7bcff6c0d96c781627f26479263
#
_entry.id   b243b7bcff6c0d96c781627f26479263
#
_cell.length_a   1.000
_cell.length_b   1.000
_cell.length_c   1.000
_cell.angle_alpha   90.00
_cell.angle_beta   90.00
_cell.angle_gamma   90.00
#
_symmetry.space_group_name_H-M   'P 1'
#
loop_
_entity.id
_entity.type
_entity.pdbx_description
1 polymer ?
#
loop_
_entity_poly.entity_id
_entity_poly.type
_entity_poly.pdbx_seq_one_letter_code
_entity_poly.pdbx_strand_id
1 'polypeptide(L)'
;MKKWMALFLGLLMLTGVNAAFAEEEMIYSGDASGFVLLSDAVPDAILEIRYYSTYNFIGDRIDGYEEPIALLTKEAATALKKVSDELVAKGFRLKIYDAYRPQMAVSHFMRWALDFEDTRMKEYFYPELEKDTLFPLGYIAEHSGHSRGSTVDLTLFDMTTQKEVDMGGTFDYFGELSHPDYTGITEEQYQNRMILREAMLAHGFKPLVEEWWHFTLENEPYPNTYFTFPVSSASLNNSSNGALYDQIEGLHVNIQHAADSPEWVANLPAAKDADQLFIVAAMGMDKTTAYITMHQKDENGNWKQILSTPGFVGRNGLCFDADHAEGCGQTPIGVYHFNKAFGIAPDPGCVIPYFQVDENAYWSGDPDRQYNQMVDIRDVPDLIMDDSEHIVDYEYQYQYCLNISFNEDGTPGRGSAIFLHCFGPQKPYTGGCVALPENIMRMVLREVSPECVVVIDTMENLGGSF
;
A
#
# COMPACT_ATOMS: atom_id res chain seq x y z
N MET A 1 -22.98 76.81 46.21
CA MET A 1 -23.81 76.67 45.03
C MET A 1 -23.77 75.24 44.56
N LYS A 2 -24.76 74.50 44.94
CA LYS A 2 -24.84 73.02 44.67
C LYS A 2 -25.77 72.81 43.48
N LYS A 3 -25.28 72.22 42.41
CA LYS A 3 -26.10 71.77 41.28
C LYS A 3 -26.40 70.27 41.46
N TRP A 4 -27.66 69.98 41.53
CA TRP A 4 -28.24 68.64 41.49
C TRP A 4 -28.17 68.12 40.05
N MET A 5 -27.73 66.86 39.89
CA MET A 5 -27.84 66.13 38.59
C MET A 5 -28.58 64.82 38.89
N ALA A 6 -29.76 64.73 38.34
CA ALA A 6 -30.65 63.62 38.48
C ALA A 6 -30.12 62.39 37.72
N LEU A 7 -30.10 61.26 38.37
CA LEU A 7 -29.73 59.96 37.82
C LEU A 7 -30.99 59.32 37.17
N PHE A 8 -30.99 59.19 35.88
CA PHE A 8 -31.97 58.37 35.15
C PHE A 8 -31.45 56.96 35.04
N LEU A 9 -32.05 56.02 35.81
CA LEU A 9 -31.82 54.60 35.69
C LEU A 9 -32.68 54.08 34.55
N GLY A 10 -32.05 53.86 33.40
CA GLY A 10 -32.64 53.13 32.29
C GLY A 10 -32.41 51.62 32.48
N LEU A 11 -33.47 50.90 32.83
CA LEU A 11 -33.49 49.46 32.91
C LEU A 11 -33.49 48.87 31.49
N LEU A 12 -32.31 48.57 30.93
CA LEU A 12 -32.20 47.76 29.70
C LEU A 12 -32.33 46.29 30.11
N MET A 13 -33.49 45.69 29.84
CA MET A 13 -33.62 44.25 29.82
C MET A 13 -32.84 43.74 28.62
N LEU A 14 -31.62 43.24 28.84
CA LEU A 14 -30.95 42.34 27.95
C LEU A 14 -31.66 40.98 28.02
N THR A 15 -32.53 40.73 27.05
CA THR A 15 -32.92 39.37 26.72
C THR A 15 -31.71 38.69 26.11
N GLY A 16 -30.89 38.07 26.92
CA GLY A 16 -29.86 37.17 26.50
C GLY A 16 -30.51 35.99 25.78
N VAL A 17 -30.50 36.01 24.46
CA VAL A 17 -30.64 34.80 23.67
C VAL A 17 -29.37 34.01 23.91
N ASN A 18 -29.39 33.12 24.92
CA ASN A 18 -28.47 32.01 24.98
C ASN A 18 -28.79 31.14 23.75
N ALA A 19 -28.14 31.37 22.63
CA ALA A 19 -27.96 30.34 21.62
C ALA A 19 -27.05 29.30 22.31
N ALA A 20 -27.68 28.33 23.02
CA ALA A 20 -27.03 27.10 23.32
C ALA A 20 -26.72 26.49 21.91
N PHE A 21 -25.47 26.53 21.52
CA PHE A 21 -24.99 25.62 20.51
C PHE A 21 -25.18 24.24 21.18
N ALA A 22 -26.22 23.52 20.76
CA ALA A 22 -26.33 22.12 21.07
C ALA A 22 -25.04 21.50 20.50
N GLU A 23 -24.18 20.93 21.33
CA GLU A 23 -23.16 20.00 20.87
C GLU A 23 -23.92 18.94 20.08
N GLU A 24 -23.70 18.90 18.74
CA GLU A 24 -24.31 17.87 17.92
C GLU A 24 -23.77 16.53 18.41
N GLU A 25 -24.68 15.66 18.85
CA GLU A 25 -24.37 14.38 19.47
C GLU A 25 -23.64 13.50 18.44
N MET A 26 -22.46 12.99 18.78
CA MET A 26 -21.74 12.00 17.97
C MET A 26 -22.54 10.71 17.87
N ILE A 27 -22.72 10.22 16.66
CA ILE A 27 -23.46 9.00 16.35
C ILE A 27 -22.49 7.93 15.88
N TYR A 28 -22.60 6.72 16.44
CA TYR A 28 -21.89 5.55 15.92
C TYR A 28 -22.86 4.68 15.11
N SER A 29 -22.41 4.23 13.91
CA SER A 29 -23.26 3.46 13.02
C SER A 29 -22.51 2.29 12.37
N GLY A 30 -23.15 1.14 12.32
CA GLY A 30 -22.71 -0.02 11.54
C GLY A 30 -23.34 -0.10 10.15
N ASP A 31 -24.13 0.90 9.73
CA ASP A 31 -24.86 0.88 8.45
C ASP A 31 -23.97 1.40 7.30
N ALA A 32 -23.59 0.51 6.40
CA ALA A 32 -22.78 0.81 5.21
C ALA A 32 -23.61 1.21 3.97
N SER A 33 -24.94 1.35 4.08
CA SER A 33 -25.82 1.56 2.90
C SER A 33 -25.55 2.85 2.12
N GLY A 34 -24.90 3.83 2.75
CA GLY A 34 -24.45 5.08 2.13
C GLY A 34 -23.11 4.99 1.38
N PHE A 35 -22.43 3.84 1.44
CA PHE A 35 -21.10 3.65 0.89
C PHE A 35 -21.09 2.91 -0.43
N VAL A 36 -19.99 3.07 -1.16
CA VAL A 36 -19.69 2.34 -2.38
C VAL A 36 -18.23 1.91 -2.38
N LEU A 37 -17.93 0.92 -3.19
CA LEU A 37 -16.55 0.57 -3.53
C LEU A 37 -15.94 1.65 -4.39
N LEU A 38 -14.77 2.09 -4.02
CA LEU A 38 -14.06 3.12 -4.78
C LEU A 38 -13.64 2.60 -6.16
N SER A 39 -13.26 1.34 -6.27
CA SER A 39 -12.92 0.70 -7.55
C SER A 39 -14.07 0.75 -8.56
N ASP A 40 -15.32 0.67 -8.10
CA ASP A 40 -16.49 0.78 -8.99
C ASP A 40 -16.74 2.23 -9.43
N ALA A 41 -16.57 3.16 -8.50
CA ALA A 41 -16.83 4.58 -8.75
C ALA A 41 -15.69 5.27 -9.50
N VAL A 42 -14.44 4.89 -9.23
CA VAL A 42 -13.22 5.48 -9.79
C VAL A 42 -12.29 4.36 -10.29
N PRO A 43 -12.63 3.69 -11.40
CA PRO A 43 -11.91 2.49 -11.86
C PRO A 43 -10.46 2.76 -12.28
N ASP A 44 -10.12 4.02 -12.56
CA ASP A 44 -8.74 4.44 -12.88
C ASP A 44 -7.85 4.60 -11.63
N ALA A 45 -8.42 4.59 -10.42
CA ALA A 45 -7.64 4.73 -9.19
C ALA A 45 -6.81 3.46 -8.92
N ILE A 46 -5.59 3.67 -8.43
CA ILE A 46 -4.71 2.62 -7.93
C ILE A 46 -4.94 2.52 -6.42
N LEU A 47 -5.22 1.33 -5.91
CA LEU A 47 -5.43 1.10 -4.49
C LEU A 47 -4.17 0.50 -3.86
N GLU A 48 -3.51 1.26 -3.00
CA GLU A 48 -2.43 0.79 -2.12
C GLU A 48 -2.83 1.00 -0.67
N ILE A 49 -3.80 0.21 -0.20
CA ILE A 49 -4.40 0.40 1.13
C ILE A 49 -3.39 0.05 2.20
N ARG A 50 -2.76 1.09 2.77
CA ARG A 50 -1.64 0.96 3.70
C ARG A 50 -2.02 0.26 4.99
N TYR A 51 -3.23 0.46 5.47
CA TYR A 51 -3.70 -0.11 6.73
C TYR A 51 -4.19 -1.56 6.60
N TYR A 52 -4.45 -2.03 5.40
CA TYR A 52 -4.61 -3.46 5.14
C TYR A 52 -3.25 -4.17 5.10
N SER A 53 -2.21 -3.50 4.62
CA SER A 53 -0.84 -3.98 4.65
C SER A 53 -0.16 -3.67 5.99
N THR A 54 1.08 -4.06 6.11
CA THR A 54 1.91 -3.78 7.28
C THR A 54 2.91 -2.66 7.05
N TYR A 55 2.91 -2.07 5.85
CA TYR A 55 3.71 -0.91 5.54
C TYR A 55 2.97 0.38 5.94
N ASN A 56 2.84 0.55 7.25
CA ASN A 56 2.24 1.70 7.91
C ASN A 56 3.04 2.02 9.20
N PHE A 57 2.69 3.06 9.91
CA PHE A 57 3.46 3.53 11.07
C PHE A 57 3.39 2.59 12.29
N ILE A 58 2.49 1.62 12.31
CA ILE A 58 2.39 0.57 13.34
C ILE A 58 3.26 -0.64 12.99
N GLY A 59 3.30 -1.02 11.71
CA GLY A 59 3.99 -2.22 11.25
C GLY A 59 3.15 -3.50 11.36
N ASP A 60 1.82 -3.35 11.52
CA ASP A 60 0.85 -4.44 11.57
C ASP A 60 -0.36 -4.09 10.69
N ARG A 61 -1.16 -5.11 10.29
CA ARG A 61 -2.47 -4.86 9.70
C ARG A 61 -3.36 -4.21 10.75
N ILE A 62 -4.06 -3.16 10.35
CA ILE A 62 -4.88 -2.38 11.25
C ILE A 62 -6.25 -3.06 11.44
N ASP A 63 -6.74 -3.07 12.67
CA ASP A 63 -8.04 -3.64 13.01
C ASP A 63 -9.15 -3.05 12.15
N GLY A 64 -9.99 -3.94 11.60
CA GLY A 64 -11.12 -3.57 10.75
C GLY A 64 -10.80 -3.43 9.26
N TYR A 65 -9.56 -3.62 8.82
CA TYR A 65 -9.20 -3.78 7.41
C TYR A 65 -9.17 -5.27 7.07
N GLU A 66 -10.27 -5.79 6.54
CA GLU A 66 -10.42 -7.21 6.20
C GLU A 66 -10.09 -7.49 4.73
N GLU A 67 -10.17 -6.48 3.87
CA GLU A 67 -9.87 -6.57 2.44
C GLU A 67 -9.05 -5.35 1.97
N PRO A 68 -8.21 -5.49 0.91
CA PRO A 68 -7.39 -4.39 0.36
C PRO A 68 -8.22 -3.46 -0.55
N ILE A 69 -9.37 -3.03 -0.08
CA ILE A 69 -10.33 -2.20 -0.80
C ILE A 69 -10.48 -0.82 -0.15
N ALA A 70 -10.97 0.14 -0.91
CA ALA A 70 -11.35 1.45 -0.42
C ALA A 70 -12.86 1.64 -0.50
N LEU A 71 -13.45 2.11 0.59
CA LEU A 71 -14.86 2.46 0.67
C LEU A 71 -14.99 3.98 0.87
N LEU A 72 -15.94 4.60 0.20
CA LEU A 72 -16.31 6.01 0.41
C LEU A 72 -17.82 6.18 0.40
N THR A 73 -18.31 7.27 0.98
CA THR A 73 -19.70 7.69 0.75
C THR A 73 -19.93 7.93 -0.74
N LYS A 74 -21.13 7.70 -1.21
CA LYS A 74 -21.51 7.88 -2.63
C LYS A 74 -21.18 9.28 -3.15
N GLU A 75 -21.37 10.28 -2.31
CA GLU A 75 -21.10 11.69 -2.58
C GLU A 75 -19.59 11.95 -2.75
N ALA A 76 -18.77 11.44 -1.82
CA ALA A 76 -17.32 11.58 -1.90
C ALA A 76 -16.74 10.82 -3.10
N ALA A 77 -17.21 9.61 -3.36
CA ALA A 77 -16.80 8.83 -4.52
C ALA A 77 -17.16 9.52 -5.85
N THR A 78 -18.36 10.13 -5.93
CA THR A 78 -18.81 10.90 -7.10
C THR A 78 -17.95 12.14 -7.33
N ALA A 79 -17.56 12.85 -6.26
CA ALA A 79 -16.66 13.99 -6.35
C ALA A 79 -15.24 13.56 -6.77
N LEU A 80 -14.73 12.48 -6.17
CA LEU A 80 -13.41 11.94 -6.47
C LEU A 80 -13.29 11.42 -7.92
N LYS A 81 -14.38 10.89 -8.49
CA LYS A 81 -14.43 10.52 -9.91
C LYS A 81 -14.14 11.72 -10.82
N LYS A 82 -14.66 12.90 -10.49
CA LYS A 82 -14.40 14.12 -11.27
C LYS A 82 -12.94 14.57 -11.15
N VAL A 83 -12.36 14.43 -9.96
CA VAL A 83 -10.92 14.67 -9.75
C VAL A 83 -10.10 13.72 -10.64
N SER A 84 -10.45 12.42 -10.62
CA SER A 84 -9.79 11.41 -11.45
C SER A 84 -9.89 11.73 -12.94
N ASP A 85 -11.07 12.09 -13.44
CA ASP A 85 -11.28 12.44 -14.85
C ASP A 85 -10.42 13.63 -15.29
N GLU A 86 -10.33 14.67 -14.44
CA GLU A 86 -9.49 15.83 -14.69
C GLU A 86 -8.00 15.45 -14.75
N LEU A 87 -7.54 14.65 -13.78
CA LEU A 87 -6.13 14.29 -13.65
C LEU A 87 -5.69 13.28 -14.73
N VAL A 88 -6.55 12.32 -15.09
CA VAL A 88 -6.29 11.40 -16.20
C VAL A 88 -6.10 12.16 -17.52
N ALA A 89 -6.90 13.20 -17.76
CA ALA A 89 -6.71 14.07 -18.92
C ALA A 89 -5.38 14.85 -18.92
N LYS A 90 -4.76 15.00 -17.75
CA LYS A 90 -3.43 15.60 -17.54
C LYS A 90 -2.29 14.58 -17.50
N GLY A 91 -2.58 13.29 -17.62
CA GLY A 91 -1.59 12.21 -17.62
C GLY A 91 -1.31 11.61 -16.24
N PHE A 92 -2.18 11.85 -15.24
CA PHE A 92 -2.04 11.30 -13.90
C PHE A 92 -3.20 10.39 -13.53
N ARG A 93 -2.94 9.35 -12.72
CA ARG A 93 -3.93 8.56 -12.02
C ARG A 93 -3.89 8.89 -10.53
N LEU A 94 -5.00 8.71 -9.84
CA LEU A 94 -5.02 8.76 -8.39
C LEU A 94 -4.46 7.45 -7.83
N LYS A 95 -3.64 7.55 -6.79
CA LYS A 95 -3.19 6.42 -5.98
C LYS A 95 -3.67 6.62 -4.55
N ILE A 96 -4.46 5.69 -4.04
CA ILE A 96 -5.19 5.79 -2.78
C ILE A 96 -4.43 5.00 -1.72
N TYR A 97 -4.13 5.63 -0.60
CA TYR A 97 -3.49 5.01 0.56
C TYR A 97 -4.51 4.62 1.63
N ASP A 98 -5.54 5.45 1.84
CA ASP A 98 -6.65 5.20 2.75
C ASP A 98 -7.90 5.96 2.28
N ALA A 99 -9.07 5.49 2.74
CA ALA A 99 -10.36 6.12 2.48
C ALA A 99 -11.24 6.04 3.73
N TYR A 100 -12.37 5.36 3.72
CA TYR A 100 -13.10 5.07 4.95
C TYR A 100 -12.22 4.24 5.89
N ARG A 101 -12.11 4.69 7.15
CA ARG A 101 -11.37 4.05 8.24
C ARG A 101 -12.34 3.75 9.37
N PRO A 102 -12.59 2.49 9.73
CA PRO A 102 -13.52 2.17 10.79
C PRO A 102 -13.02 2.65 12.16
N GLN A 103 -13.94 2.97 13.09
CA GLN A 103 -13.57 3.44 14.42
C GLN A 103 -12.67 2.43 15.17
N MET A 104 -12.78 1.13 14.88
CA MET A 104 -11.89 0.13 15.50
C MET A 104 -10.43 0.30 15.07
N ALA A 105 -10.17 0.79 13.85
CA ALA A 105 -8.83 1.12 13.39
C ALA A 105 -8.25 2.29 14.18
N VAL A 106 -9.05 3.34 14.40
CA VAL A 106 -8.65 4.49 15.24
C VAL A 106 -8.33 4.03 16.66
N SER A 107 -9.14 3.11 17.22
CA SER A 107 -8.87 2.51 18.52
C SER A 107 -7.58 1.69 18.54
N HIS A 108 -7.21 1.05 17.43
CA HIS A 108 -5.91 0.37 17.30
C HIS A 108 -4.75 1.37 17.33
N PHE A 109 -4.85 2.49 16.61
CA PHE A 109 -3.86 3.57 16.66
C PHE A 109 -3.64 4.09 18.07
N MET A 110 -4.73 4.27 18.81
CA MET A 110 -4.69 4.70 20.21
C MET A 110 -3.94 3.69 21.11
N ARG A 111 -4.26 2.39 21.01
CA ARG A 111 -3.57 1.35 21.77
C ARG A 111 -2.08 1.29 21.46
N TRP A 112 -1.75 1.35 20.17
CA TRP A 112 -0.36 1.40 19.74
C TRP A 112 0.38 2.64 20.25
N ALA A 113 -0.25 3.81 20.22
CA ALA A 113 0.37 5.06 20.69
C ALA A 113 0.70 5.02 22.21
N LEU A 114 -0.03 4.23 22.98
CA LEU A 114 0.20 4.03 24.43
C LEU A 114 1.25 2.93 24.73
N ASP A 115 1.61 2.11 23.75
CA ASP A 115 2.70 1.14 23.88
C ASP A 115 4.02 1.80 23.47
N PHE A 116 4.69 2.44 24.42
CA PHE A 116 5.93 3.19 24.19
C PHE A 116 7.11 2.32 23.78
N GLU A 117 7.06 1.02 24.03
CA GLU A 117 8.11 0.08 23.68
C GLU A 117 8.08 -0.32 22.21
N ASP A 118 6.92 -0.26 21.56
CA ASP A 118 6.79 -0.57 20.13
C ASP A 118 7.23 0.62 19.26
N THR A 119 8.50 0.63 18.90
CA THR A 119 9.12 1.65 18.04
C THR A 119 9.61 1.09 16.70
N ARG A 120 9.09 -0.06 16.27
CA ARG A 120 9.52 -0.81 15.07
C ARG A 120 9.58 0.03 13.80
N MET A 121 8.61 0.93 13.64
CA MET A 121 8.44 1.74 12.43
C MET A 121 8.91 3.19 12.62
N LYS A 122 9.55 3.51 13.77
CA LYS A 122 9.97 4.88 14.09
C LYS A 122 10.89 5.47 13.04
N GLU A 123 11.88 4.73 12.58
CA GLU A 123 12.87 5.20 11.60
C GLU A 123 12.22 5.65 10.28
N TYR A 124 11.07 5.06 9.94
CA TYR A 124 10.40 5.28 8.64
C TYR A 124 9.33 6.35 8.69
N PHE A 125 8.59 6.45 9.82
CA PHE A 125 7.39 7.28 9.89
C PHE A 125 7.48 8.43 10.89
N TYR A 126 8.29 8.32 11.97
CA TYR A 126 8.40 9.37 12.98
C TYR A 126 9.81 9.46 13.60
N PRO A 127 10.87 9.55 12.76
CA PRO A 127 12.27 9.46 13.24
C PRO A 127 12.65 10.56 14.22
N GLU A 128 12.03 11.73 14.11
CA GLU A 128 12.31 12.92 14.91
C GLU A 128 11.38 13.08 16.11
N LEU A 129 10.36 12.23 16.26
CA LEU A 129 9.36 12.35 17.31
C LEU A 129 9.46 11.20 18.31
N GLU A 130 9.15 11.50 19.57
CA GLU A 130 8.93 10.47 20.57
C GLU A 130 7.42 10.12 20.62
N LYS A 131 7.14 8.84 20.87
CA LYS A 131 5.80 8.28 20.77
C LYS A 131 4.79 8.93 21.73
N ASP A 132 5.22 9.38 22.91
CA ASP A 132 4.44 10.10 23.89
C ASP A 132 4.05 11.52 23.43
N THR A 133 4.70 12.05 22.39
CA THR A 133 4.37 13.35 21.80
C THR A 133 3.33 13.28 20.70
N LEU A 134 3.07 12.10 20.12
CA LEU A 134 2.18 11.95 18.94
C LEU A 134 0.74 12.38 19.22
N PHE A 135 0.24 12.08 20.41
CA PHE A 135 -1.09 12.51 20.84
C PHE A 135 -1.20 14.01 21.10
N PRO A 136 -0.31 14.62 21.92
CA PRO A 136 -0.30 16.06 22.14
C PRO A 136 -0.12 16.89 20.87
N LEU A 137 0.60 16.36 19.87
CA LEU A 137 0.84 17.04 18.59
C LEU A 137 -0.28 16.80 17.57
N GLY A 138 -1.28 15.96 17.88
CA GLY A 138 -2.44 15.74 17.04
C GLY A 138 -2.26 14.72 15.92
N TYR A 139 -1.11 14.00 15.84
CA TYR A 139 -0.90 12.93 14.86
C TYR A 139 -1.81 11.72 15.11
N ILE A 140 -2.13 11.45 16.38
CA ILE A 140 -3.08 10.41 16.79
C ILE A 140 -4.23 11.07 17.56
N ALA A 141 -5.46 10.72 17.22
CA ALA A 141 -6.67 11.26 17.82
C ALA A 141 -7.71 10.17 18.12
N GLU A 142 -8.63 10.44 19.03
CA GLU A 142 -9.73 9.52 19.42
C GLU A 142 -10.76 9.35 18.29
N HIS A 143 -10.87 10.33 17.40
CA HIS A 143 -11.81 10.35 16.29
C HIS A 143 -11.11 10.80 15.03
N SER A 144 -11.50 10.21 13.90
CA SER A 144 -10.92 10.53 12.60
C SER A 144 -11.98 10.97 11.60
N GLY A 145 -11.65 11.95 10.77
CA GLY A 145 -12.46 12.34 9.61
C GLY A 145 -12.77 11.16 8.68
N HIS A 146 -11.83 10.25 8.54
CA HIS A 146 -11.99 9.03 7.75
C HIS A 146 -13.14 8.14 8.22
N SER A 147 -13.40 8.09 9.55
CA SER A 147 -14.50 7.29 10.09
C SER A 147 -15.88 7.80 9.70
N ARG A 148 -15.99 9.03 9.14
CA ARG A 148 -17.22 9.58 8.58
C ARG A 148 -17.42 9.22 7.09
N GLY A 149 -16.42 8.58 6.47
CA GLY A 149 -16.52 8.00 5.13
C GLY A 149 -16.40 8.97 3.97
N SER A 150 -16.02 10.23 4.20
CA SER A 150 -15.89 11.25 3.15
C SER A 150 -14.49 11.86 3.09
N THR A 151 -13.52 11.20 3.70
CA THR A 151 -12.10 11.58 3.72
C THR A 151 -11.29 10.54 2.96
N VAL A 152 -10.27 10.99 2.23
CA VAL A 152 -9.36 10.14 1.45
C VAL A 152 -7.93 10.65 1.57
N ASP A 153 -6.99 9.71 1.71
CA ASP A 153 -5.55 9.92 1.64
C ASP A 153 -5.03 9.39 0.31
N LEU A 154 -4.38 10.24 -0.47
CA LEU A 154 -4.02 9.90 -1.84
C LEU A 154 -2.80 10.69 -2.35
N THR A 155 -2.26 10.18 -3.45
CA THR A 155 -1.20 10.83 -4.24
C THR A 155 -1.47 10.71 -5.73
N LEU A 156 -0.54 11.21 -6.53
CA LEU A 156 -0.55 11.10 -8.00
C LEU A 156 0.36 9.98 -8.46
N PHE A 157 -0.07 9.32 -9.53
CA PHE A 157 0.72 8.36 -10.27
C PHE A 157 0.83 8.84 -11.71
N ASP A 158 2.05 9.11 -12.16
CA ASP A 158 2.33 9.60 -13.51
C ASP A 158 2.21 8.48 -14.54
N MET A 159 1.30 8.64 -15.50
CA MET A 159 1.03 7.64 -16.54
C MET A 159 2.16 7.54 -17.57
N THR A 160 3.03 8.54 -17.66
CA THR A 160 4.14 8.55 -18.59
C THR A 160 5.35 7.80 -18.04
N THR A 161 5.70 8.12 -16.78
CA THR A 161 6.85 7.48 -16.12
C THR A 161 6.48 6.15 -15.45
N GLN A 162 5.18 5.87 -15.28
CA GLN A 162 4.64 4.74 -14.52
C GLN A 162 5.17 4.70 -13.09
N LYS A 163 5.34 5.87 -12.49
CA LYS A 163 5.83 6.05 -11.11
C LYS A 163 4.86 6.88 -10.30
N GLU A 164 4.91 6.68 -8.99
CA GLU A 164 4.36 7.65 -8.05
C GLU A 164 5.07 9.00 -8.23
N VAL A 165 4.29 10.06 -8.20
CA VAL A 165 4.83 11.42 -8.32
C VAL A 165 5.54 11.79 -7.02
N ASP A 166 6.75 12.31 -7.13
CA ASP A 166 7.55 12.71 -5.97
C ASP A 166 6.92 13.94 -5.30
N MET A 167 6.38 13.75 -4.11
CA MET A 167 5.76 14.78 -3.28
C MET A 167 6.74 15.35 -2.23
N GLY A 168 8.00 14.90 -2.21
CA GLY A 168 9.03 15.33 -1.25
C GLY A 168 8.87 14.74 0.15
N GLY A 169 7.95 13.78 0.34
CA GLY A 169 7.72 13.09 1.60
C GLY A 169 6.74 11.93 1.40
N THR A 170 6.89 10.88 2.22
CA THR A 170 6.01 9.71 2.15
C THR A 170 4.71 9.92 2.93
N PHE A 171 3.69 9.13 2.57
CA PHE A 171 2.44 9.02 3.32
C PHE A 171 2.70 8.61 4.77
N ASP A 172 1.92 9.15 5.71
CA ASP A 172 2.02 8.90 7.17
C ASP A 172 3.37 9.30 7.81
N TYR A 173 4.17 10.13 7.17
CA TYR A 173 5.35 10.69 7.85
C TYR A 173 4.93 11.74 8.87
N PHE A 174 5.18 11.52 10.15
CA PHE A 174 4.86 12.45 11.23
C PHE A 174 5.96 13.50 11.36
N GLY A 175 5.69 14.70 10.92
CA GLY A 175 6.63 15.82 10.95
C GLY A 175 6.28 16.93 9.95
N GLU A 176 6.99 18.05 10.05
CA GLU A 176 6.76 19.23 9.20
C GLU A 176 6.87 18.96 7.69
N LEU A 177 7.65 17.94 7.30
CA LEU A 177 7.76 17.50 5.92
C LEU A 177 6.41 17.16 5.28
N SER A 178 5.43 16.75 6.07
CA SER A 178 4.09 16.38 5.63
C SER A 178 3.17 17.59 5.42
N HIS A 179 3.51 18.75 5.96
CA HIS A 179 2.70 19.96 5.78
C HIS A 179 2.69 20.40 4.31
N PRO A 180 1.52 20.70 3.72
CA PRO A 180 1.38 21.08 2.32
C PRO A 180 2.25 22.27 1.90
N ASP A 181 2.51 23.21 2.82
CA ASP A 181 3.26 24.43 2.63
C ASP A 181 4.72 24.36 3.13
N TYR A 182 5.22 23.17 3.47
CA TYR A 182 6.60 22.99 3.90
C TYR A 182 7.58 23.44 2.81
N THR A 183 8.53 24.29 3.20
CA THR A 183 9.46 24.95 2.26
C THR A 183 10.79 24.22 2.08
N GLY A 184 11.02 23.12 2.81
CA GLY A 184 12.25 22.34 2.75
C GLY A 184 12.30 21.33 1.60
N ILE A 185 11.29 21.31 0.71
CA ILE A 185 11.22 20.47 -0.49
C ILE A 185 11.62 21.26 -1.74
N THR A 186 11.85 20.55 -2.85
CA THR A 186 12.14 21.18 -4.14
C THR A 186 10.91 21.89 -4.71
N GLU A 187 11.13 22.84 -5.62
CA GLU A 187 10.03 23.52 -6.34
C GLU A 187 9.17 22.52 -7.10
N GLU A 188 9.77 21.50 -7.73
CA GLU A 188 9.05 20.46 -8.46
C GLU A 188 8.13 19.66 -7.52
N GLN A 189 8.63 19.20 -6.37
CA GLN A 189 7.83 18.52 -5.36
C GLN A 189 6.68 19.38 -4.84
N TYR A 190 6.92 20.66 -4.64
CA TYR A 190 5.86 21.61 -4.27
C TYR A 190 4.81 21.73 -5.36
N GLN A 191 5.20 21.89 -6.63
CA GLN A 191 4.27 21.95 -7.76
C GLN A 191 3.46 20.64 -7.91
N ASN A 192 4.06 19.51 -7.65
CA ASN A 192 3.39 18.22 -7.64
C ASN A 192 2.26 18.18 -6.59
N ARG A 193 2.54 18.64 -5.37
CA ARG A 193 1.50 18.79 -4.33
C ARG A 193 0.39 19.75 -4.77
N MET A 194 0.73 20.84 -5.46
CA MET A 194 -0.25 21.81 -5.94
C MET A 194 -1.15 21.24 -7.03
N ILE A 195 -0.64 20.43 -7.97
CA ILE A 195 -1.46 19.75 -8.98
C ILE A 195 -2.56 18.89 -8.31
N LEU A 196 -2.21 18.09 -7.30
CA LEU A 196 -3.18 17.31 -6.55
C LEU A 196 -4.16 18.20 -5.81
N ARG A 197 -3.65 19.18 -5.04
CA ARG A 197 -4.44 20.05 -4.21
C ARG A 197 -5.46 20.87 -5.01
N GLU A 198 -5.05 21.46 -6.13
CA GLU A 198 -5.92 22.27 -6.98
C GLU A 198 -7.06 21.43 -7.58
N ALA A 199 -6.77 20.21 -8.04
CA ALA A 199 -7.77 19.30 -8.55
C ALA A 199 -8.78 18.88 -7.47
N MET A 200 -8.31 18.59 -6.25
CA MET A 200 -9.17 18.23 -5.11
C MET A 200 -10.07 19.41 -4.71
N LEU A 201 -9.51 20.62 -4.57
CA LEU A 201 -10.27 21.83 -4.27
C LEU A 201 -11.33 22.15 -5.33
N ALA A 202 -11.00 22.02 -6.61
CA ALA A 202 -11.92 22.30 -7.72
C ALA A 202 -13.16 21.40 -7.70
N HIS A 203 -13.08 20.24 -7.06
CA HIS A 203 -14.17 19.27 -6.98
C HIS A 203 -14.76 19.10 -5.56
N GLY A 204 -14.57 20.10 -4.69
CA GLY A 204 -15.28 20.25 -3.42
C GLY A 204 -14.64 19.50 -2.24
N PHE A 205 -13.38 19.12 -2.34
CA PHE A 205 -12.61 18.65 -1.19
C PHE A 205 -11.85 19.79 -0.53
N LYS A 206 -11.66 19.70 0.78
CA LYS A 206 -10.81 20.59 1.56
C LYS A 206 -9.58 19.83 2.08
N PRO A 207 -8.38 20.43 2.06
CA PRO A 207 -7.17 19.79 2.55
C PRO A 207 -7.08 19.89 4.08
N LEU A 208 -6.27 19.02 4.67
CA LEU A 208 -5.73 19.20 6.02
C LEU A 208 -4.44 20.03 5.95
N VAL A 209 -4.18 20.85 6.97
CA VAL A 209 -3.00 21.73 6.97
C VAL A 209 -1.73 21.03 7.44
N GLU A 210 -1.84 19.88 8.06
CA GLU A 210 -0.74 19.07 8.56
C GLU A 210 -0.31 17.96 7.58
N GLU A 211 -1.15 17.65 6.54
CA GLU A 211 -0.95 16.46 5.69
C GLU A 211 -1.26 16.78 4.22
N TRP A 212 -0.25 16.72 3.34
CA TRP A 212 -0.42 17.06 1.93
C TRP A 212 -1.30 16.06 1.15
N TRP A 213 -1.46 14.85 1.66
CA TRP A 213 -2.24 13.76 1.04
C TRP A 213 -3.70 13.73 1.47
N HIS A 214 -4.07 14.40 2.57
CA HIS A 214 -5.35 14.27 3.25
C HIS A 214 -6.39 15.27 2.77
N PHE A 215 -7.54 14.77 2.31
CA PHE A 215 -8.64 15.58 1.80
C PHE A 215 -9.99 15.06 2.27
N THR A 216 -10.83 15.95 2.76
CA THR A 216 -12.20 15.67 3.19
C THR A 216 -13.20 16.39 2.29
N LEU A 217 -14.28 15.73 1.87
CA LEU A 217 -15.37 16.39 1.13
C LEU A 217 -15.98 17.50 1.98
N GLU A 218 -16.12 18.73 1.43
CA GLU A 218 -16.58 19.88 2.18
C GLU A 218 -18.01 19.72 2.71
N ASN A 219 -18.89 19.12 1.90
CA ASN A 219 -20.28 18.87 2.26
C ASN A 219 -20.47 17.35 2.53
N GLU A 220 -19.91 16.88 3.63
CA GLU A 220 -20.04 15.49 4.05
C GLU A 220 -21.51 15.12 4.30
N PRO A 221 -22.02 13.97 3.81
CA PRO A 221 -23.38 13.54 4.09
C PRO A 221 -23.59 13.12 5.56
N TYR A 222 -22.50 12.76 6.24
CA TYR A 222 -22.53 12.26 7.62
C TYR A 222 -21.53 12.99 8.53
N PRO A 223 -21.66 14.31 8.75
CA PRO A 223 -20.64 15.11 9.44
C PRO A 223 -20.41 14.72 10.91
N ASN A 224 -21.39 14.06 11.56
CA ASN A 224 -21.37 13.69 12.96
C ASN A 224 -21.50 12.17 13.19
N THR A 225 -21.46 11.35 12.12
CA THR A 225 -21.60 9.90 12.21
C THR A 225 -20.26 9.22 11.99
N TYR A 226 -19.81 8.46 12.98
CA TYR A 226 -18.59 7.66 12.96
C TYR A 226 -18.96 6.20 12.71
N PHE A 227 -18.52 5.68 11.58
CA PHE A 227 -18.88 4.33 11.17
C PHE A 227 -17.95 3.28 11.79
N THR A 228 -18.52 2.09 12.06
CA THR A 228 -17.87 1.01 12.80
C THR A 228 -17.75 -0.29 12.02
N PHE A 229 -18.37 -0.39 10.84
CA PHE A 229 -18.29 -1.59 10.01
C PHE A 229 -16.87 -1.77 9.45
N PRO A 230 -16.39 -3.01 9.26
CA PRO A 230 -15.06 -3.24 8.72
C PRO A 230 -14.95 -2.84 7.24
N VAL A 231 -13.73 -2.54 6.80
CA VAL A 231 -13.38 -2.36 5.39
C VAL A 231 -13.40 -3.73 4.73
N SER A 232 -14.56 -4.10 4.22
CA SER A 232 -14.86 -5.39 3.61
C SER A 232 -16.02 -5.23 2.63
N SER A 233 -15.98 -5.94 1.52
CA SER A 233 -17.08 -6.00 0.55
C SER A 233 -18.36 -6.55 1.17
N ALA A 234 -18.23 -7.45 2.15
CA ALA A 234 -19.35 -8.00 2.91
C ALA A 234 -20.14 -6.93 3.68
N SER A 235 -19.49 -5.84 4.12
CA SER A 235 -20.13 -4.74 4.84
C SER A 235 -21.16 -3.98 4.00
N LEU A 236 -21.03 -3.99 2.68
CA LEU A 236 -21.96 -3.31 1.78
C LEU A 236 -23.29 -4.06 1.57
N ASN A 237 -23.51 -5.18 2.26
CA ASN A 237 -24.72 -6.02 2.16
C ASN A 237 -25.11 -6.38 0.72
N ASN A 238 -24.13 -6.60 -0.15
CA ASN A 238 -24.38 -6.80 -1.56
C ASN A 238 -24.42 -8.28 -1.93
N SER A 239 -25.53 -8.67 -2.54
CA SER A 239 -25.69 -9.91 -3.29
C SER A 239 -24.77 -10.02 -4.52
N SER A 240 -23.83 -9.11 -4.71
CA SER A 240 -22.89 -9.01 -5.82
C SER A 240 -21.44 -9.31 -5.41
N ASN A 241 -21.21 -10.00 -4.29
CA ASN A 241 -19.88 -10.27 -3.74
C ASN A 241 -18.92 -11.06 -4.68
N GLY A 242 -19.45 -11.72 -5.71
CA GLY A 242 -18.62 -12.35 -6.75
C GLY A 242 -18.09 -11.38 -7.80
N ALA A 243 -18.80 -10.26 -8.04
CA ALA A 243 -18.46 -9.32 -9.10
C ALA A 243 -17.31 -8.37 -8.76
N LEU A 244 -16.89 -8.27 -7.50
CA LEU A 244 -15.87 -7.33 -7.06
C LEU A 244 -14.46 -7.77 -7.43
N TYR A 245 -14.16 -9.04 -7.19
CA TYR A 245 -12.90 -9.62 -7.63
C TYR A 245 -12.85 -9.71 -9.16
N ASP A 246 -14.01 -9.96 -9.80
CA ASP A 246 -14.15 -9.99 -11.26
C ASP A 246 -14.00 -8.61 -11.90
N GLN A 247 -14.35 -7.51 -11.21
CA GLN A 247 -14.23 -6.14 -11.73
C GLN A 247 -12.82 -5.56 -11.57
N ILE A 248 -12.03 -6.02 -10.61
CA ILE A 248 -10.58 -5.82 -10.58
C ILE A 248 -9.93 -6.57 -11.76
N GLU A 249 -10.57 -7.60 -12.31
CA GLU A 249 -10.17 -8.33 -13.52
C GLU A 249 -10.05 -7.45 -14.78
N GLY A 250 -10.72 -6.31 -14.84
CA GLY A 250 -10.60 -5.36 -15.95
C GLY A 250 -9.34 -4.50 -15.95
N LEU A 251 -8.44 -4.64 -14.96
CA LEU A 251 -7.15 -3.95 -14.92
C LEU A 251 -6.04 -4.79 -15.56
N HIS A 252 -6.29 -5.38 -16.72
CA HIS A 252 -5.19 -5.75 -17.60
C HIS A 252 -4.52 -4.48 -18.09
N VAL A 253 -3.21 -4.40 -17.92
CA VAL A 253 -2.45 -3.27 -18.42
C VAL A 253 -2.62 -3.23 -19.94
N ASN A 254 -3.24 -2.18 -20.44
CA ASN A 254 -3.25 -1.97 -21.89
C ASN A 254 -1.84 -1.56 -22.33
N ILE A 255 -1.06 -2.53 -22.75
CA ILE A 255 0.35 -2.34 -23.16
C ILE A 255 0.52 -1.26 -24.24
N GLN A 256 -0.49 -1.01 -25.06
CA GLN A 256 -0.45 0.04 -26.09
C GLN A 256 -0.48 1.45 -25.47
N HIS A 257 -0.97 1.60 -24.25
CA HIS A 257 -1.01 2.86 -23.50
C HIS A 257 0.01 2.91 -22.35
N ALA A 258 0.80 1.83 -22.16
CA ALA A 258 1.84 1.81 -21.14
C ALA A 258 2.99 2.76 -21.55
N ALA A 259 3.65 3.34 -20.54
CA ALA A 259 4.80 4.20 -20.75
C ALA A 259 5.98 3.44 -21.36
N ASP A 260 6.83 4.14 -22.08
CA ASP A 260 8.10 3.57 -22.52
C ASP A 260 8.97 3.25 -21.30
N SER A 261 9.62 2.08 -21.33
CA SER A 261 10.58 1.72 -20.29
C SER A 261 11.79 2.66 -20.32
N PRO A 262 12.41 2.94 -19.15
CA PRO A 262 13.69 3.65 -19.13
C PRO A 262 14.73 2.96 -20.02
N GLU A 263 15.59 3.74 -20.66
CA GLU A 263 16.58 3.23 -21.65
C GLU A 263 17.50 2.14 -21.07
N TRP A 264 17.83 2.23 -19.78
CA TRP A 264 18.70 1.25 -19.14
C TRP A 264 18.09 -0.17 -19.13
N VAL A 265 16.76 -0.30 -19.14
CA VAL A 265 16.06 -1.60 -19.18
C VAL A 265 16.39 -2.35 -20.48
N ALA A 266 16.33 -1.67 -21.61
CA ALA A 266 16.68 -2.27 -22.90
C ALA A 266 18.17 -2.65 -23.00
N ASN A 267 19.03 -2.04 -22.20
CA ASN A 267 20.47 -2.29 -22.18
C ASN A 267 20.87 -3.46 -21.26
N LEU A 268 19.94 -4.01 -20.47
CA LEU A 268 20.21 -5.17 -19.63
C LEU A 268 20.57 -6.40 -20.52
N PRO A 269 21.57 -7.19 -20.14
CA PRO A 269 21.87 -8.44 -20.85
C PRO A 269 20.64 -9.36 -20.98
N ALA A 270 19.82 -9.44 -19.94
CA ALA A 270 18.59 -10.22 -19.89
C ALA A 270 17.52 -9.74 -20.88
N ALA A 271 17.49 -8.44 -21.22
CA ALA A 271 16.50 -7.86 -22.12
C ALA A 271 16.64 -8.34 -23.58
N LYS A 272 17.82 -8.89 -23.93
CA LYS A 272 18.12 -9.31 -25.29
C LYS A 272 17.20 -10.42 -25.78
N ASP A 273 16.99 -11.43 -24.94
CA ASP A 273 16.29 -12.66 -25.29
C ASP A 273 14.92 -12.78 -24.58
N ALA A 274 14.57 -11.84 -23.69
CA ALA A 274 13.32 -11.80 -22.96
C ALA A 274 12.28 -10.93 -23.69
N ASP A 275 11.01 -11.28 -23.56
CA ASP A 275 9.88 -10.45 -23.96
C ASP A 275 9.19 -9.80 -22.76
N GLN A 276 9.45 -10.31 -21.54
CA GLN A 276 8.97 -9.77 -20.28
C GLN A 276 10.06 -9.80 -19.22
N LEU A 277 10.20 -8.71 -18.45
CA LEU A 277 11.15 -8.57 -17.35
C LEU A 277 10.44 -8.18 -16.06
N PHE A 278 10.82 -8.82 -14.98
CA PHE A 278 10.51 -8.41 -13.62
C PHE A 278 11.82 -8.00 -12.94
N ILE A 279 11.94 -6.73 -12.58
CA ILE A 279 13.20 -6.17 -12.10
C ILE A 279 13.07 -5.77 -10.64
N VAL A 280 13.97 -6.27 -9.80
CA VAL A 280 14.13 -5.90 -8.40
C VAL A 280 15.41 -5.08 -8.28
N ALA A 281 15.29 -3.76 -8.27
CA ALA A 281 16.39 -2.81 -8.20
C ALA A 281 16.55 -2.33 -6.74
N ALA A 282 17.40 -2.99 -5.96
CA ALA A 282 17.64 -2.59 -4.57
C ALA A 282 18.38 -1.25 -4.49
N MET A 283 18.11 -0.49 -3.42
CA MET A 283 18.70 0.84 -3.17
C MET A 283 20.19 0.79 -2.82
N GLY A 284 20.73 -0.39 -2.58
CA GLY A 284 22.13 -0.68 -2.27
C GLY A 284 22.30 -2.09 -1.73
N MET A 285 23.54 -2.57 -1.69
CA MET A 285 23.85 -3.94 -1.24
C MET A 285 23.41 -4.22 0.20
N ASP A 286 23.43 -3.20 1.06
CA ASP A 286 23.11 -3.26 2.49
C ASP A 286 21.70 -2.71 2.80
N LYS A 287 20.91 -2.40 1.78
CA LYS A 287 19.56 -1.82 1.94
C LYS A 287 18.48 -2.88 1.84
N THR A 288 17.42 -2.69 2.62
CA THR A 288 16.25 -3.56 2.63
C THR A 288 15.15 -3.14 1.68
N THR A 289 15.27 -1.94 1.11
CA THR A 289 14.30 -1.37 0.17
C THR A 289 14.74 -1.58 -1.27
N ALA A 290 13.77 -1.82 -2.14
CA ALA A 290 13.97 -1.96 -3.57
C ALA A 290 12.89 -1.20 -4.35
N TYR A 291 13.23 -0.78 -5.55
CA TYR A 291 12.28 -0.36 -6.56
C TYR A 291 12.00 -1.54 -7.49
N ILE A 292 10.74 -1.94 -7.54
CA ILE A 292 10.32 -3.13 -8.29
C ILE A 292 9.53 -2.66 -9.51
N THR A 293 9.92 -3.17 -10.68
CA THR A 293 9.26 -2.82 -11.94
C THR A 293 9.01 -4.06 -12.78
N MET A 294 7.98 -3.99 -13.62
CA MET A 294 7.68 -5.02 -14.61
C MET A 294 7.58 -4.36 -16.00
N HIS A 295 8.21 -5.00 -16.95
CA HIS A 295 8.33 -4.49 -18.32
C HIS A 295 7.96 -5.57 -19.31
N GLN A 296 7.35 -5.16 -20.42
CA GLN A 296 6.98 -6.06 -21.50
C GLN A 296 7.25 -5.40 -22.86
N LYS A 297 7.68 -6.18 -23.83
CA LYS A 297 7.78 -5.70 -25.22
C LYS A 297 6.39 -5.59 -25.83
N ASP A 298 6.15 -4.47 -26.51
CA ASP A 298 5.00 -4.32 -27.39
C ASP A 298 5.16 -5.11 -28.70
N GLU A 299 4.14 -5.12 -29.54
CA GLU A 299 4.14 -5.79 -30.84
C GLU A 299 5.24 -5.30 -31.81
N ASN A 300 5.82 -4.12 -31.55
CA ASN A 300 6.92 -3.54 -32.33
C ASN A 300 8.29 -3.85 -31.71
N GLY A 301 8.33 -4.57 -30.58
CA GLY A 301 9.56 -4.91 -29.86
C GLY A 301 10.09 -3.81 -28.95
N ASN A 302 9.31 -2.75 -28.67
CA ASN A 302 9.69 -1.70 -27.75
C ASN A 302 9.32 -2.10 -26.32
N TRP A 303 10.22 -1.84 -25.39
CA TRP A 303 9.98 -2.07 -23.98
C TRP A 303 8.99 -1.07 -23.38
N LYS A 304 7.96 -1.58 -22.74
CA LYS A 304 6.94 -0.82 -22.01
C LYS A 304 6.97 -1.18 -20.53
N GLN A 305 6.92 -0.16 -19.68
CA GLN A 305 6.81 -0.36 -18.24
C GLN A 305 5.34 -0.53 -17.86
N ILE A 306 4.96 -1.72 -17.41
CA ILE A 306 3.58 -2.05 -17.11
C ILE A 306 3.26 -1.96 -15.62
N LEU A 307 4.30 -1.93 -14.77
CA LEU A 307 4.13 -1.84 -13.32
C LEU A 307 5.37 -1.22 -12.67
N SER A 308 5.16 -0.47 -11.59
CA SER A 308 6.21 -0.07 -10.67
C SER A 308 5.67 0.04 -9.24
N THR A 309 6.49 -0.34 -8.27
CA THR A 309 6.14 -0.28 -6.84
C THR A 309 7.39 -0.26 -5.98
N PRO A 310 7.37 0.38 -4.81
CA PRO A 310 8.35 0.09 -3.77
C PRO A 310 8.16 -1.34 -3.25
N GLY A 311 9.24 -1.96 -2.80
CA GLY A 311 9.25 -3.29 -2.22
C GLY A 311 10.40 -3.47 -1.24
N PHE A 312 10.45 -4.66 -0.63
CA PHE A 312 11.48 -5.02 0.33
C PHE A 312 12.24 -6.26 -0.12
N VAL A 313 13.51 -6.31 0.27
CA VAL A 313 14.42 -7.44 0.12
C VAL A 313 14.91 -7.93 1.47
N GLY A 314 15.88 -8.82 1.50
CA GLY A 314 16.40 -9.42 2.73
C GLY A 314 16.81 -8.43 3.80
N ARG A 315 16.63 -8.80 5.09
CA ARG A 315 17.02 -7.96 6.26
C ARG A 315 18.49 -7.57 6.28
N ASN A 316 19.34 -8.33 5.60
CA ASN A 316 20.76 -8.06 5.44
C ASN A 316 21.10 -7.59 4.00
N GLY A 317 20.12 -7.06 3.26
CA GLY A 317 20.26 -6.56 1.89
C GLY A 317 20.41 -7.68 0.87
N LEU A 318 21.31 -7.47 -0.09
CA LEU A 318 21.62 -8.43 -1.17
C LEU A 318 22.95 -9.16 -0.93
N CYS A 319 23.12 -10.30 -1.61
CA CYS A 319 24.41 -10.96 -1.75
C CYS A 319 24.58 -11.51 -3.16
N PHE A 320 25.82 -11.80 -3.56
CA PHE A 320 26.03 -12.55 -4.79
C PHE A 320 25.47 -13.97 -4.66
N ASP A 321 24.90 -14.50 -5.75
CA ASP A 321 24.31 -15.83 -5.79
C ASP A 321 25.25 -16.92 -5.26
N ALA A 322 26.54 -16.85 -5.58
CA ALA A 322 27.56 -17.78 -5.13
C ALA A 322 27.87 -17.72 -3.62
N ASP A 323 27.56 -16.61 -2.96
CA ASP A 323 27.83 -16.36 -1.53
C ASP A 323 26.58 -16.58 -0.66
N HIS A 324 25.43 -16.85 -1.28
CA HIS A 324 24.18 -17.07 -0.56
C HIS A 324 24.21 -18.39 0.20
N ALA A 325 23.68 -18.38 1.42
CA ALA A 325 23.57 -19.56 2.29
C ALA A 325 22.22 -19.55 3.03
N GLU A 326 21.80 -20.73 3.45
CA GLU A 326 20.58 -20.89 4.24
C GLU A 326 20.63 -19.98 5.49
N GLY A 327 19.53 -19.23 5.71
CA GLY A 327 19.39 -18.34 6.86
C GLY A 327 20.23 -17.06 6.84
N CYS A 328 20.97 -16.75 5.76
CA CYS A 328 21.80 -15.54 5.66
C CYS A 328 20.99 -14.24 5.74
N GLY A 329 19.70 -14.30 5.44
CA GLY A 329 18.80 -13.14 5.47
C GLY A 329 19.07 -12.12 4.35
N GLN A 330 19.69 -12.55 3.26
CA GLN A 330 20.01 -11.73 2.09
C GLN A 330 19.23 -12.25 0.88
N THR A 331 18.89 -11.33 -0.04
CA THR A 331 18.29 -11.69 -1.33
C THR A 331 19.39 -11.92 -2.36
N PRO A 332 19.40 -13.04 -3.09
CA PRO A 332 20.47 -13.35 -4.04
C PRO A 332 20.36 -12.47 -5.29
N ILE A 333 21.49 -11.87 -5.69
CA ILE A 333 21.66 -11.17 -6.97
C ILE A 333 21.72 -12.19 -8.08
N GLY A 334 20.99 -11.97 -9.17
CA GLY A 334 21.06 -12.85 -10.33
C GLY A 334 19.96 -12.63 -11.36
N VAL A 335 19.92 -13.55 -12.28
CA VAL A 335 18.88 -13.64 -13.32
C VAL A 335 18.16 -14.96 -13.14
N TYR A 336 16.88 -14.89 -12.92
CA TYR A 336 16.01 -16.00 -12.54
C TYR A 336 14.73 -16.01 -13.40
N HIS A 337 13.82 -16.90 -13.08
CA HIS A 337 12.45 -16.93 -13.60
C HIS A 337 11.47 -17.33 -12.49
N PHE A 338 10.18 -17.19 -12.74
CA PHE A 338 9.15 -17.72 -11.87
C PHE A 338 8.74 -19.10 -12.33
N ASN A 339 8.84 -20.10 -11.45
CA ASN A 339 8.56 -21.48 -11.81
C ASN A 339 7.33 -22.07 -11.09
N LYS A 340 6.74 -21.38 -10.11
CA LYS A 340 5.55 -21.81 -9.39
C LYS A 340 4.80 -20.62 -8.82
N ALA A 341 3.48 -20.57 -9.06
CA ALA A 341 2.56 -19.65 -8.40
C ALA A 341 1.75 -20.40 -7.33
N PHE A 342 1.64 -19.84 -6.14
CA PHE A 342 0.89 -20.47 -5.04
C PHE A 342 0.45 -19.42 -4.01
N GLY A 343 -0.42 -19.82 -3.08
CA GLY A 343 -0.81 -18.98 -1.94
C GLY A 343 -1.96 -19.52 -1.14
N ILE A 344 -2.23 -18.88 -0.01
CA ILE A 344 -3.34 -19.22 0.88
C ILE A 344 -4.67 -18.77 0.27
N ALA A 345 -4.69 -17.59 -0.36
CA ALA A 345 -5.87 -17.04 -1.01
C ALA A 345 -6.23 -17.80 -2.30
N PRO A 346 -7.48 -17.71 -2.77
CA PRO A 346 -7.88 -18.26 -4.06
C PRO A 346 -7.10 -17.66 -5.23
N ASP A 347 -7.01 -18.42 -6.34
CA ASP A 347 -6.36 -17.97 -7.57
C ASP A 347 -6.93 -16.60 -8.04
N PRO A 348 -6.09 -15.57 -8.14
CA PRO A 348 -6.54 -14.24 -8.59
C PRO A 348 -6.66 -14.11 -10.11
N GLY A 349 -6.57 -15.18 -10.88
CA GLY A 349 -6.51 -15.19 -12.34
C GLY A 349 -5.07 -15.29 -12.89
N CYS A 350 -4.26 -16.18 -12.32
CA CYS A 350 -2.85 -16.33 -12.67
C CYS A 350 -2.66 -16.83 -14.11
N VAL A 351 -1.66 -16.31 -14.79
CA VAL A 351 -1.19 -16.86 -16.08
C VAL A 351 -0.35 -18.11 -15.85
N ILE A 352 0.52 -18.09 -14.82
CA ILE A 352 1.25 -19.28 -14.37
C ILE A 352 0.29 -20.18 -13.56
N PRO A 353 0.28 -21.51 -13.76
CA PRO A 353 -0.60 -22.39 -13.00
C PRO A 353 -0.48 -22.17 -11.49
N TYR A 354 -1.59 -21.85 -10.85
CA TYR A 354 -1.65 -21.50 -9.44
C TYR A 354 -2.03 -22.70 -8.57
N PHE A 355 -1.35 -22.83 -7.45
CA PHE A 355 -1.65 -23.84 -6.43
C PHE A 355 -2.13 -23.16 -5.15
N GLN A 356 -3.43 -23.28 -4.86
CA GLN A 356 -3.95 -22.85 -3.56
C GLN A 356 -3.53 -23.87 -2.49
N VAL A 357 -2.80 -23.41 -1.48
CA VAL A 357 -2.26 -24.27 -0.42
C VAL A 357 -3.30 -24.59 0.64
N ASP A 358 -3.13 -25.74 1.30
CA ASP A 358 -3.84 -26.15 2.49
C ASP A 358 -2.86 -26.37 3.67
N GLU A 359 -3.38 -26.80 4.81
CA GLU A 359 -2.61 -27.07 6.04
C GLU A 359 -1.54 -28.17 5.90
N ASN A 360 -1.48 -28.87 4.78
CA ASN A 360 -0.51 -29.92 4.51
C ASN A 360 0.68 -29.47 3.66
N ALA A 361 0.64 -28.21 3.17
CA ALA A 361 1.65 -27.68 2.27
C ALA A 361 2.86 -27.11 3.05
N TYR A 362 4.04 -27.62 2.73
CA TYR A 362 5.32 -27.16 3.26
C TYR A 362 6.28 -26.81 2.13
N TRP A 363 7.16 -25.83 2.37
CA TRP A 363 8.35 -25.65 1.54
C TRP A 363 9.53 -26.26 2.26
N SER A 364 10.11 -27.32 1.67
CA SER A 364 11.12 -28.14 2.33
C SER A 364 12.47 -27.42 2.45
N GLY A 365 12.94 -27.25 3.68
CA GLY A 365 14.32 -26.93 4.03
C GLY A 365 15.10 -28.17 4.50
N ASP A 366 14.47 -29.36 4.47
CA ASP A 366 15.08 -30.62 4.85
C ASP A 366 16.15 -31.05 3.82
N PRO A 367 17.42 -31.12 4.21
CA PRO A 367 18.51 -31.40 3.28
C PRO A 367 18.45 -32.79 2.63
N ASP A 368 17.71 -33.69 3.23
CA ASP A 368 17.60 -35.10 2.78
C ASP A 368 16.29 -35.37 2.01
N ARG A 369 15.35 -34.39 1.98
CA ARG A 369 13.99 -34.58 1.43
C ARG A 369 13.51 -33.43 0.62
N GLN A 370 13.67 -33.49 -0.71
CA GLN A 370 13.14 -32.50 -1.66
C GLN A 370 13.46 -31.03 -1.26
N TYR A 371 14.70 -30.80 -0.83
CA TYR A 371 15.17 -29.49 -0.43
C TYR A 371 14.81 -28.42 -1.48
N ASN A 372 14.33 -27.26 -1.00
CA ASN A 372 13.89 -26.13 -1.82
C ASN A 372 12.72 -26.46 -2.77
N GLN A 373 11.82 -27.34 -2.35
CA GLN A 373 10.61 -27.70 -3.11
C GLN A 373 9.38 -27.65 -2.21
N MET A 374 8.22 -27.40 -2.82
CA MET A 374 6.94 -27.54 -2.15
C MET A 374 6.58 -29.03 -2.04
N VAL A 375 6.23 -29.45 -0.85
CA VAL A 375 5.84 -30.82 -0.53
C VAL A 375 4.51 -30.84 0.22
N ASP A 376 3.79 -31.95 0.07
CA ASP A 376 2.64 -32.31 0.91
C ASP A 376 3.13 -33.22 2.02
N ILE A 377 2.89 -32.85 3.30
CA ILE A 377 3.35 -33.66 4.44
C ILE A 377 2.76 -35.09 4.44
N ARG A 378 1.63 -35.29 3.78
CA ARG A 378 1.01 -36.64 3.63
C ARG A 378 1.83 -37.55 2.73
N ASP A 379 2.56 -36.97 1.77
CA ASP A 379 3.45 -37.69 0.85
C ASP A 379 4.88 -37.84 1.42
N VAL A 380 5.28 -36.92 2.32
CA VAL A 380 6.59 -36.88 2.97
C VAL A 380 6.44 -36.83 4.50
N PRO A 381 5.90 -37.88 5.13
CA PRO A 381 5.51 -37.84 6.54
C PRO A 381 6.69 -37.78 7.53
N ASP A 382 7.91 -37.98 7.08
CA ASP A 382 9.15 -37.89 7.85
C ASP A 382 9.97 -36.65 7.51
N LEU A 383 9.33 -35.62 6.91
CA LEU A 383 9.92 -34.28 6.68
C LEU A 383 10.38 -33.66 8.01
N ILE A 384 11.57 -33.06 8.02
CA ILE A 384 12.01 -32.21 9.13
C ILE A 384 11.25 -30.88 9.08
N MET A 385 10.18 -30.83 9.87
CA MET A 385 9.29 -29.64 9.87
C MET A 385 9.99 -28.38 10.40
N ASP A 386 10.88 -28.53 11.40
CA ASP A 386 11.59 -27.41 12.01
C ASP A 386 12.56 -26.70 11.02
N ASP A 387 13.00 -27.41 9.98
CA ASP A 387 13.84 -26.88 8.91
C ASP A 387 13.02 -26.44 7.68
N SER A 388 11.69 -26.58 7.72
CA SER A 388 10.80 -26.34 6.58
C SER A 388 9.78 -25.26 6.90
N GLU A 389 9.33 -24.51 5.87
CA GLU A 389 8.30 -23.50 6.05
C GLU A 389 6.91 -24.12 5.90
N HIS A 390 6.10 -24.11 6.97
CA HIS A 390 4.68 -24.41 6.89
C HIS A 390 3.96 -23.20 6.26
N ILE A 391 3.53 -23.32 5.02
CA ILE A 391 3.11 -22.17 4.20
C ILE A 391 1.96 -21.39 4.83
N VAL A 392 0.98 -22.08 5.42
CA VAL A 392 -0.21 -21.44 6.00
C VAL A 392 0.09 -20.64 7.28
N ASP A 393 1.25 -20.84 7.93
CA ASP A 393 1.64 -20.07 9.12
C ASP A 393 2.04 -18.64 8.78
N TYR A 394 2.30 -18.34 7.51
CA TYR A 394 2.62 -17.01 7.00
C TYR A 394 1.38 -16.32 6.46
N GLU A 395 0.35 -16.18 7.31
CA GLU A 395 -1.00 -15.73 6.95
C GLU A 395 -1.03 -14.45 6.10
N TYR A 396 -0.12 -13.50 6.34
CA TYR A 396 -0.08 -12.22 5.60
C TYR A 396 0.83 -12.30 4.38
N GLN A 397 2.03 -12.86 4.56
CA GLN A 397 3.06 -12.87 3.52
C GLN A 397 2.66 -13.75 2.35
N TYR A 398 2.12 -14.93 2.65
CA TYR A 398 1.89 -15.97 1.66
C TYR A 398 0.43 -16.06 1.18
N GLN A 399 -0.31 -14.92 1.27
CA GLN A 399 -1.59 -14.82 0.58
C GLN A 399 -1.43 -15.11 -0.92
N TYR A 400 -0.36 -14.58 -1.53
CA TYR A 400 0.02 -14.80 -2.91
C TYR A 400 1.54 -14.87 -3.03
N CYS A 401 2.04 -15.85 -3.75
CA CYS A 401 3.47 -16.12 -3.93
C CYS A 401 3.81 -16.51 -5.36
N LEU A 402 5.02 -16.13 -5.77
CA LEU A 402 5.73 -16.69 -6.91
C LEU A 402 7.10 -17.17 -6.46
N ASN A 403 7.43 -18.44 -6.70
CA ASN A 403 8.77 -18.94 -6.44
C ASN A 403 9.75 -18.39 -7.48
N ILE A 404 10.83 -17.77 -7.00
CA ILE A 404 11.97 -17.33 -7.81
C ILE A 404 12.91 -18.54 -7.94
N SER A 405 13.39 -18.85 -9.13
CA SER A 405 14.14 -20.08 -9.47
C SER A 405 15.58 -20.11 -8.91
N PHE A 406 15.80 -19.41 -7.77
CA PHE A 406 17.06 -19.51 -7.05
C PHE A 406 17.26 -20.92 -6.50
N ASN A 407 18.48 -21.48 -6.63
CA ASN A 407 18.81 -22.82 -6.15
C ASN A 407 17.79 -23.90 -6.59
N GLU A 408 17.36 -23.84 -7.85
CA GLU A 408 16.31 -24.72 -8.38
C GLU A 408 16.71 -26.20 -8.39
N ASP A 409 18.02 -26.50 -8.44
CA ASP A 409 18.57 -27.84 -8.32
C ASP A 409 18.50 -28.40 -6.89
N GLY A 410 18.06 -27.59 -5.92
CA GLY A 410 17.84 -28.02 -4.54
C GLY A 410 19.13 -28.41 -3.81
N THR A 411 20.25 -27.72 -4.07
CA THR A 411 21.49 -27.98 -3.36
C THR A 411 21.36 -27.58 -1.88
N PRO A 412 21.44 -28.53 -0.92
CA PRO A 412 21.26 -28.24 0.49
C PRO A 412 22.27 -27.23 1.05
N GLY A 413 21.78 -26.32 1.92
CA GLY A 413 22.58 -25.31 2.59
C GLY A 413 22.91 -24.07 1.73
N ARG A 414 22.59 -24.10 0.43
CA ARG A 414 22.78 -22.94 -0.45
C ARG A 414 21.67 -21.91 -0.26
N GLY A 415 20.57 -22.28 0.35
CA GLY A 415 19.40 -21.47 0.60
C GLY A 415 18.15 -22.01 -0.07
N SER A 416 17.00 -21.80 0.56
CA SER A 416 15.70 -22.24 0.12
C SER A 416 14.67 -21.10 0.25
N ALA A 417 13.46 -21.30 -0.29
CA ALA A 417 12.29 -20.45 -0.09
C ALA A 417 12.55 -18.97 -0.49
N ILE A 418 13.15 -18.70 -1.64
CA ILE A 418 13.27 -17.34 -2.18
C ILE A 418 12.04 -17.04 -3.05
N PHE A 419 11.09 -16.32 -2.48
CA PHE A 419 9.81 -16.00 -3.11
C PHE A 419 9.66 -14.51 -3.42
N LEU A 420 8.81 -14.20 -4.38
CA LEU A 420 8.08 -12.94 -4.45
C LEU A 420 6.76 -13.16 -3.71
N HIS A 421 6.45 -12.33 -2.71
CA HIS A 421 5.27 -12.49 -1.86
C HIS A 421 4.69 -11.16 -1.38
N CYS A 422 3.57 -11.18 -0.66
CA CYS A 422 2.95 -9.99 -0.09
C CYS A 422 3.75 -9.43 1.09
N PHE A 423 3.60 -8.13 1.38
CA PHE A 423 4.15 -7.56 2.62
C PHE A 423 3.65 -8.34 3.84
N GLY A 424 4.59 -8.68 4.72
CA GLY A 424 4.28 -9.33 5.99
C GLY A 424 4.04 -8.35 7.13
N PRO A 425 3.45 -8.81 8.25
CA PRO A 425 3.33 -8.01 9.46
C PRO A 425 4.72 -7.81 10.09
N GLN A 426 5.03 -6.62 10.48
CA GLN A 426 6.11 -6.31 11.43
C GLN A 426 7.44 -5.78 10.90
N LYS A 427 7.82 -5.90 9.61
CA LYS A 427 9.19 -5.50 9.26
C LYS A 427 9.29 -5.00 7.81
N PRO A 428 10.01 -3.90 7.56
CA PRO A 428 10.29 -3.40 6.21
C PRO A 428 11.46 -4.19 5.57
N TYR A 429 11.46 -5.51 5.71
CA TYR A 429 12.42 -6.44 5.14
C TYR A 429 11.88 -7.88 5.15
N THR A 430 12.56 -8.76 4.44
CA THR A 430 12.24 -10.20 4.36
C THR A 430 13.34 -11.06 5.00
N GLY A 431 13.13 -12.37 5.01
CA GLY A 431 14.17 -13.36 5.35
C GLY A 431 15.22 -13.58 4.26
N GLY A 432 14.98 -13.06 3.06
CA GLY A 432 15.76 -13.27 1.82
C GLY A 432 14.88 -13.18 0.58
N CYS A 433 13.58 -13.26 0.75
CA CYS A 433 12.58 -13.09 -0.31
C CYS A 433 12.52 -11.66 -0.85
N VAL A 434 11.66 -11.45 -1.84
CA VAL A 434 11.22 -10.13 -2.31
C VAL A 434 9.77 -9.94 -1.90
N ALA A 435 9.42 -8.82 -1.30
CA ALA A 435 8.07 -8.52 -0.88
C ALA A 435 7.54 -7.23 -1.51
N LEU A 436 6.24 -7.21 -1.82
CA LEU A 436 5.54 -6.06 -2.38
C LEU A 436 4.08 -6.00 -1.87
N PRO A 437 3.36 -4.88 -2.07
CA PRO A 437 1.95 -4.76 -1.65
C PRO A 437 1.08 -5.87 -2.26
N GLU A 438 0.13 -6.40 -1.49
CA GLU A 438 -0.73 -7.53 -1.92
C GLU A 438 -1.51 -7.22 -3.21
N ASN A 439 -2.09 -6.01 -3.33
CA ASN A 439 -2.80 -5.61 -4.55
C ASN A 439 -1.90 -5.62 -5.78
N ILE A 440 -0.63 -5.23 -5.62
CA ILE A 440 0.37 -5.28 -6.69
C ILE A 440 0.77 -6.72 -6.98
N MET A 441 0.92 -7.56 -5.94
CA MET A 441 1.19 -9.00 -6.12
C MET A 441 0.12 -9.68 -6.97
N ARG A 442 -1.16 -9.34 -6.74
CA ARG A 442 -2.28 -9.83 -7.55
C ARG A 442 -2.19 -9.37 -9.02
N MET A 443 -1.77 -8.11 -9.26
CA MET A 443 -1.52 -7.62 -10.63
C MET A 443 -0.38 -8.40 -11.29
N VAL A 444 0.73 -8.58 -10.57
CA VAL A 444 1.88 -9.37 -11.09
C VAL A 444 1.44 -10.76 -11.49
N LEU A 445 0.68 -11.47 -10.66
CA LEU A 445 0.20 -12.83 -10.95
C LEU A 445 -0.67 -12.91 -12.20
N ARG A 446 -1.40 -11.85 -12.54
CA ARG A 446 -2.25 -11.77 -13.75
C ARG A 446 -1.49 -11.42 -15.01
N GLU A 447 -0.36 -10.74 -14.88
CA GLU A 447 0.40 -10.21 -16.02
C GLU A 447 1.68 -11.03 -16.29
N VAL A 448 2.20 -11.74 -15.28
CA VAL A 448 3.49 -12.45 -15.41
C VAL A 448 3.35 -13.69 -16.28
N SER A 449 4.12 -13.74 -17.38
CA SER A 449 4.19 -14.91 -18.24
C SER A 449 5.14 -15.98 -17.67
N PRO A 450 5.00 -17.25 -18.07
CA PRO A 450 5.95 -18.30 -17.69
C PRO A 450 7.39 -18.04 -18.16
N GLU A 451 7.56 -17.23 -19.22
CA GLU A 451 8.86 -16.85 -19.78
C GLU A 451 9.41 -15.54 -19.21
N CYS A 452 8.74 -14.98 -18.19
CA CYS A 452 9.20 -13.75 -17.55
C CYS A 452 10.58 -13.95 -16.91
N VAL A 453 11.53 -13.08 -17.27
CA VAL A 453 12.86 -13.10 -16.68
C VAL A 453 12.90 -12.18 -15.48
N VAL A 454 13.35 -12.70 -14.35
CA VAL A 454 13.51 -11.98 -13.08
C VAL A 454 14.95 -11.51 -12.96
N VAL A 455 15.16 -10.22 -12.78
CA VAL A 455 16.51 -9.62 -12.57
C VAL A 455 16.55 -8.98 -11.20
N ILE A 456 17.50 -9.41 -10.37
CA ILE A 456 17.72 -8.87 -9.02
C ILE A 456 19.14 -8.32 -8.95
N ASP A 457 19.28 -7.03 -8.68
CA ASP A 457 20.55 -6.36 -8.44
C ASP A 457 20.31 -4.99 -7.77
N THR A 458 21.37 -4.25 -7.51
CA THR A 458 21.25 -2.86 -7.11
C THR A 458 20.88 -1.96 -8.28
N MET A 459 20.17 -0.87 -8.03
CA MET A 459 19.81 0.11 -9.07
C MET A 459 21.07 0.62 -9.80
N GLU A 460 22.16 0.85 -9.06
CA GLU A 460 23.44 1.31 -9.63
C GLU A 460 24.01 0.30 -10.63
N ASN A 461 24.06 -0.99 -10.26
CA ASN A 461 24.59 -2.05 -11.13
C ASN A 461 23.73 -2.26 -12.38
N LEU A 462 22.41 -2.06 -12.26
CA LEU A 462 21.48 -2.13 -13.40
C LEU A 462 21.63 -0.93 -14.35
N GLY A 463 22.41 0.08 -13.97
CA GLY A 463 22.58 1.31 -14.77
C GLY A 463 21.39 2.26 -14.69
N GLY A 464 20.51 2.05 -13.71
CA GLY A 464 19.34 2.88 -13.46
C GLY A 464 19.66 4.08 -12.56
N SER A 465 18.75 5.04 -12.53
CA SER A 465 18.71 6.15 -11.58
C SER A 465 17.26 6.39 -11.19
N PHE A 466 17.06 6.91 -9.99
CA PHE A 466 15.75 7.33 -9.49
C PHE A 466 15.35 8.68 -10.02
#